data_cceff49e57f03d519b9693c1d5781e5b
#
_entry.id   cceff49e57f03d519b9693c1d5781e5b
#
_cell.length_a   1.000
_cell.length_b   1.000
_cell.length_c   1.000
_cell.angle_alpha   90.00
_cell.angle_beta   90.00
_cell.angle_gamma   90.00
#
_symmetry.space_group_name_H-M   'P 1'
#
loop_
_entity.id
_entity.type
_entity.pdbx_description
1 polymer ?
#
loop_
_entity_poly.entity_id
_entity_poly.type
_entity_poly.pdbx_seq_one_letter_code
_entity_poly.pdbx_strand_id
1 'polypeptide(L)'
;MRRKQNGSRKSDIADAILKIAGREGIGALTMERLARELGLTSGALFRHFPSRTSMLNEAAGLAAKRLEATVPPASLPPLERLRLFLVARSRLAAEHGGIPQLVFSEQFGKALPPKGSRAVREAVLRTRDFVVEALREAAARGEVRQDVPASELALTVIGTVFARSLFAAFDGDEGKPPLEPQARWNSLVRLLGAPTPPSEPLSNEGARP
;
A
#
# COMPACT_ATOMS: atom_id res chain seq x y z
N MET A 1 6.13 4.45 33.79
CA MET A 1 5.52 3.22 33.20
C MET A 1 4.12 3.42 32.59
N ARG A 2 3.20 4.19 33.18
CA ARG A 2 1.81 4.40 32.66
C ARG A 2 1.69 4.98 31.23
N ARG A 3 2.62 5.81 30.79
CA ARG A 3 2.59 6.49 29.46
C ARG A 3 2.88 5.53 28.30
N LYS A 4 3.75 4.52 28.48
CA LYS A 4 4.09 3.49 27.48
C LYS A 4 2.92 2.52 27.25
N GLN A 5 2.20 2.14 28.31
CA GLN A 5 1.03 1.24 28.20
C GLN A 5 -0.16 1.89 27.49
N ASN A 6 -0.34 3.22 27.62
CA ASN A 6 -1.42 3.95 26.95
C ASN A 6 -1.17 4.11 25.44
N GLY A 7 0.10 4.26 25.03
CA GLY A 7 0.49 4.33 23.61
C GLY A 7 0.28 3.01 22.86
N SER A 8 0.67 1.89 23.50
CA SER A 8 0.44 0.53 22.97
C SER A 8 -1.06 0.27 22.78
N ARG A 9 -1.88 0.56 23.78
CA ARG A 9 -3.32 0.32 23.73
C ARG A 9 -4.06 1.15 22.67
N LYS A 10 -3.62 2.39 22.43
CA LYS A 10 -4.18 3.21 21.34
C LYS A 10 -3.84 2.63 19.97
N SER A 11 -2.61 2.14 19.80
CA SER A 11 -2.20 1.46 18.57
C SER A 11 -3.03 0.20 18.32
N ASP A 12 -3.20 -0.66 19.35
CA ASP A 12 -3.98 -1.90 19.24
C ASP A 12 -5.45 -1.61 18.86
N ILE A 13 -6.02 -0.54 19.42
CA ILE A 13 -7.37 -0.11 19.07
C ILE A 13 -7.43 0.40 17.63
N ALA A 14 -6.45 1.21 17.21
CA ALA A 14 -6.38 1.71 15.84
C ALA A 14 -6.19 0.56 14.83
N ASP A 15 -5.46 -0.49 15.18
CA ASP A 15 -5.35 -1.72 14.39
C ASP A 15 -6.68 -2.44 14.22
N ALA A 16 -7.43 -2.58 15.32
CA ALA A 16 -8.76 -3.18 15.27
C ALA A 16 -9.73 -2.36 14.40
N ILE A 17 -9.65 -1.02 14.46
CA ILE A 17 -10.43 -0.13 13.60
C ILE A 17 -10.11 -0.40 12.12
N LEU A 18 -8.84 -0.42 11.76
CA LEU A 18 -8.40 -0.67 10.37
C LEU A 18 -8.83 -2.06 9.89
N LYS A 19 -8.76 -3.06 10.77
CA LYS A 19 -9.19 -4.43 10.48
C LYS A 19 -10.69 -4.53 10.22
N ILE A 20 -11.53 -3.94 11.09
CA ILE A 20 -12.99 -3.92 10.92
C ILE A 20 -13.35 -3.16 9.64
N ALA A 21 -12.80 -1.97 9.45
CA ALA A 21 -13.08 -1.15 8.28
C ALA A 21 -12.66 -1.82 6.97
N GLY A 22 -11.54 -2.59 6.98
CA GLY A 22 -11.07 -3.35 5.82
C GLY A 22 -11.92 -4.57 5.48
N ARG A 23 -12.47 -5.25 6.49
CA ARG A 23 -13.26 -6.49 6.30
C ARG A 23 -14.75 -6.21 6.08
N GLU A 24 -15.31 -5.30 6.85
CA GLU A 24 -16.75 -5.08 6.96
C GLU A 24 -17.18 -3.72 6.38
N GLY A 25 -16.20 -2.90 5.96
CA GLY A 25 -16.44 -1.53 5.50
C GLY A 25 -16.52 -0.52 6.65
N ILE A 26 -16.33 0.77 6.31
CA ILE A 26 -16.32 1.86 7.29
C ILE A 26 -17.68 2.08 7.97
N GLY A 27 -18.78 1.66 7.32
CA GLY A 27 -20.13 1.74 7.88
C GLY A 27 -20.34 0.81 9.08
N ALA A 28 -19.68 -0.35 9.10
CA ALA A 28 -19.76 -1.31 10.19
C ALA A 28 -18.99 -0.86 11.46
N LEU A 29 -18.16 0.19 11.33
CA LEU A 29 -17.37 0.69 12.44
C LEU A 29 -18.20 1.51 13.42
N THR A 30 -18.73 0.83 14.45
CA THR A 30 -19.40 1.46 15.62
C THR A 30 -18.58 1.24 16.87
N MET A 31 -18.89 2.01 17.95
CA MET A 31 -18.21 1.85 19.24
C MET A 31 -18.50 0.46 19.83
N GLU A 32 -19.71 -0.04 19.65
CA GLU A 32 -20.16 -1.37 20.13
C GLU A 32 -19.44 -2.48 19.37
N ARG A 33 -19.33 -2.37 18.02
CA ARG A 33 -18.61 -3.35 17.20
C ARG A 33 -17.13 -3.42 17.58
N LEU A 34 -16.51 -2.25 17.76
CA LEU A 34 -15.11 -2.15 18.16
C LEU A 34 -14.87 -2.66 19.58
N ALA A 35 -15.74 -2.32 20.53
CA ALA A 35 -15.66 -2.81 21.90
C ALA A 35 -15.72 -4.35 21.94
N ARG A 36 -16.61 -4.95 21.16
CA ARG A 36 -16.74 -6.41 21.03
C ARG A 36 -15.48 -7.04 20.45
N GLU A 37 -14.89 -6.45 19.41
CA GLU A 37 -13.65 -6.94 18.78
C GLU A 37 -12.49 -6.98 19.78
N LEU A 38 -12.43 -6.00 20.67
CA LEU A 38 -11.34 -5.82 21.64
C LEU A 38 -11.60 -6.48 23.00
N GLY A 39 -12.76 -7.09 23.21
CA GLY A 39 -13.17 -7.59 24.53
C GLY A 39 -13.27 -6.49 25.60
N LEU A 40 -13.63 -5.27 25.19
CA LEU A 40 -13.75 -4.09 26.05
C LEU A 40 -15.22 -3.68 26.22
N THR A 41 -15.49 -2.90 27.28
CA THR A 41 -16.77 -2.17 27.38
C THR A 41 -16.72 -0.88 26.57
N SER A 42 -17.86 -0.42 26.06
CA SER A 42 -17.95 0.87 25.35
C SER A 42 -17.44 2.02 26.23
N GLY A 43 -17.71 1.99 27.54
CA GLY A 43 -17.20 3.00 28.49
C GLY A 43 -15.67 2.99 28.63
N ALA A 44 -15.02 1.82 28.52
CA ALA A 44 -13.54 1.74 28.48
C ALA A 44 -13.00 2.35 27.19
N LEU A 45 -13.68 2.13 26.07
CA LEU A 45 -13.31 2.68 24.77
C LEU A 45 -13.44 4.20 24.75
N PHE A 46 -14.52 4.76 25.27
CA PHE A 46 -14.75 6.21 25.36
C PHE A 46 -13.66 6.95 26.16
N ARG A 47 -13.01 6.30 27.13
CA ARG A 47 -11.84 6.87 27.82
C ARG A 47 -10.63 7.06 26.91
N HIS A 48 -10.48 6.25 25.87
CA HIS A 48 -9.41 6.35 24.89
C HIS A 48 -9.79 7.22 23.71
N PHE A 49 -11.04 7.14 23.28
CA PHE A 49 -11.59 7.85 22.12
C PHE A 49 -12.93 8.51 22.50
N PRO A 50 -12.91 9.79 22.86
CA PRO A 50 -14.12 10.50 23.31
C PRO A 50 -15.17 10.68 22.20
N SER A 51 -14.80 10.41 20.93
CA SER A 51 -15.70 10.52 19.80
C SER A 51 -15.28 9.60 18.65
N ARG A 52 -16.22 9.29 17.75
CA ARG A 52 -15.94 8.59 16.49
C ARG A 52 -14.91 9.35 15.66
N THR A 53 -14.95 10.67 15.67
CA THR A 53 -13.97 11.53 15.00
C THR A 53 -12.55 11.29 15.52
N SER A 54 -12.36 11.23 16.84
CA SER A 54 -11.02 10.97 17.42
C SER A 54 -10.51 9.57 17.07
N MET A 55 -11.40 8.59 17.07
CA MET A 55 -11.10 7.20 16.68
C MET A 55 -10.65 7.11 15.22
N LEU A 56 -11.38 7.72 14.30
CA LEU A 56 -11.04 7.72 12.86
C LEU A 56 -9.74 8.48 12.59
N ASN A 57 -9.48 9.59 13.28
CA ASN A 57 -8.22 10.31 13.14
C ASN A 57 -7.01 9.48 13.60
N GLU A 58 -7.14 8.71 14.68
CA GLU A 58 -6.07 7.83 15.17
C GLU A 58 -5.79 6.71 14.17
N ALA A 59 -6.85 6.05 13.67
CA ALA A 59 -6.72 5.00 12.67
C ALA A 59 -6.08 5.51 11.36
N ALA A 60 -6.52 6.67 10.87
CA ALA A 60 -5.94 7.32 9.70
C ALA A 60 -4.46 7.68 9.91
N GLY A 61 -4.11 8.20 11.09
CA GLY A 61 -2.73 8.49 11.46
C GLY A 61 -1.85 7.25 11.51
N LEU A 62 -2.37 6.12 12.04
CA LEU A 62 -1.66 4.85 12.05
C LEU A 62 -1.48 4.30 10.63
N ALA A 63 -2.52 4.34 9.80
CA ALA A 63 -2.43 3.94 8.39
C ALA A 63 -1.37 4.75 7.65
N ALA A 64 -1.37 6.08 7.80
CA ALA A 64 -0.38 6.97 7.20
C ALA A 64 1.04 6.61 7.63
N LYS A 65 1.29 6.41 8.93
CA LYS A 65 2.61 6.01 9.45
C LYS A 65 3.08 4.68 8.89
N ARG A 66 2.19 3.70 8.75
CA ARG A 66 2.53 2.40 8.17
C ARG A 66 2.85 2.49 6.68
N LEU A 67 2.12 3.34 5.96
CA LEU A 67 2.44 3.64 4.57
C LEU A 67 3.83 4.27 4.44
N GLU A 68 4.15 5.25 5.27
CA GLU A 68 5.46 5.91 5.29
C GLU A 68 6.59 4.96 5.66
N ALA A 69 6.39 4.07 6.62
CA ALA A 69 7.37 3.09 7.05
C ALA A 69 7.78 2.09 5.95
N THR A 70 7.04 2.01 4.84
CA THR A 70 7.40 1.20 3.69
C THR A 70 8.30 1.90 2.68
N VAL A 71 8.59 3.18 2.86
CA VAL A 71 9.48 3.96 1.98
C VAL A 71 10.93 3.73 2.43
N PRO A 72 11.78 3.16 1.58
CA PRO A 72 13.18 2.89 1.92
C PRO A 72 14.03 4.17 1.97
N PRO A 73 15.20 4.12 2.61
CA PRO A 73 16.13 5.25 2.65
C PRO A 73 16.60 5.68 1.26
N ALA A 74 16.73 6.99 1.05
CA ALA A 74 17.19 7.56 -0.22
C ALA A 74 18.67 7.22 -0.56
N SER A 75 19.45 6.76 0.40
CA SER A 75 20.86 6.37 0.21
C SER A 75 21.05 5.07 -0.61
N LEU A 76 20.00 4.29 -0.79
CA LEU A 76 20.06 3.05 -1.57
C LEU A 76 19.94 3.33 -3.08
N PRO A 77 20.46 2.44 -3.95
CA PRO A 77 20.26 2.51 -5.40
C PRO A 77 18.77 2.53 -5.77
N PRO A 78 18.37 3.23 -6.86
CA PRO A 78 16.97 3.49 -7.16
C PRO A 78 16.14 2.21 -7.38
N LEU A 79 16.63 1.23 -8.14
CA LEU A 79 15.91 -0.04 -8.33
C LEU A 79 15.80 -0.85 -7.04
N GLU A 80 16.82 -0.80 -6.17
CA GLU A 80 16.77 -1.47 -4.87
C GLU A 80 15.72 -0.82 -3.96
N ARG A 81 15.59 0.52 -3.98
CA ARG A 81 14.52 1.22 -3.27
C ARG A 81 13.14 0.78 -3.76
N LEU A 82 12.93 0.69 -5.07
CA LEU A 82 11.65 0.23 -5.65
C LEU A 82 11.35 -1.23 -5.28
N ARG A 83 12.36 -2.10 -5.28
CA ARG A 83 12.24 -3.50 -4.87
C ARG A 83 11.82 -3.62 -3.40
N LEU A 84 12.53 -2.94 -2.51
CA LEU A 84 12.22 -2.95 -1.08
C LEU A 84 10.85 -2.36 -0.78
N PHE A 85 10.48 -1.28 -1.48
CA PHE A 85 9.15 -0.69 -1.39
C PHE A 85 8.06 -1.70 -1.76
N LEU A 86 8.20 -2.40 -2.89
CA LEU A 86 7.23 -3.40 -3.35
C LEU A 86 7.08 -4.54 -2.33
N VAL A 87 8.20 -5.04 -1.78
CA VAL A 87 8.21 -6.09 -0.76
C VAL A 87 7.52 -5.60 0.52
N ALA A 88 7.90 -4.42 1.02
CA ALA A 88 7.34 -3.85 2.25
C ALA A 88 5.83 -3.57 2.12
N ARG A 89 5.38 -3.04 0.98
CA ARG A 89 3.95 -2.82 0.70
C ARG A 89 3.17 -4.13 0.60
N SER A 90 3.74 -5.13 -0.04
CA SER A 90 3.11 -6.46 -0.12
C SER A 90 2.94 -7.09 1.26
N ARG A 91 3.95 -6.96 2.12
CA ARG A 91 3.88 -7.42 3.51
C ARG A 91 2.83 -6.64 4.31
N LEU A 92 2.84 -5.31 4.21
CA LEU A 92 1.84 -4.45 4.87
C LEU A 92 0.41 -4.87 4.50
N ALA A 93 0.17 -5.16 3.22
CA ALA A 93 -1.15 -5.60 2.75
C ALA A 93 -1.54 -6.99 3.33
N ALA A 94 -0.58 -7.90 3.45
CA ALA A 94 -0.83 -9.23 4.02
C ALA A 94 -1.09 -9.18 5.53
N GLU A 95 -0.29 -8.42 6.29
CA GLU A 95 -0.36 -8.35 7.74
C GLU A 95 -1.55 -7.55 8.27
N HIS A 96 -1.96 -6.51 7.54
CA HIS A 96 -2.93 -5.53 8.03
C HIS A 96 -4.21 -5.44 7.20
N GLY A 97 -4.58 -6.53 6.55
CA GLY A 97 -5.93 -6.78 6.02
C GLY A 97 -6.51 -5.66 5.15
N GLY A 98 -5.70 -5.07 4.27
CA GLY A 98 -6.25 -4.16 3.28
C GLY A 98 -6.05 -2.66 3.56
N ILE A 99 -5.06 -2.25 4.39
CA ILE A 99 -4.74 -0.81 4.53
C ILE A 99 -4.66 -0.11 3.16
N PRO A 100 -4.01 -0.67 2.13
CA PRO A 100 -4.03 -0.08 0.80
C PRO A 100 -5.45 0.06 0.22
N GLN A 101 -6.30 -0.95 0.40
CA GLN A 101 -7.69 -0.91 -0.07
C GLN A 101 -8.50 0.19 0.63
N LEU A 102 -8.32 0.33 1.95
CA LEU A 102 -8.98 1.39 2.71
C LEU A 102 -8.57 2.78 2.23
N VAL A 103 -7.27 2.99 2.02
CA VAL A 103 -6.72 4.28 1.60
C VAL A 103 -7.28 4.72 0.24
N PHE A 104 -7.56 3.78 -0.67
CA PHE A 104 -8.14 4.04 -1.98
C PHE A 104 -9.67 3.91 -2.01
N SER A 105 -10.31 3.57 -0.89
CA SER A 105 -11.77 3.53 -0.80
C SER A 105 -12.37 4.93 -0.73
N GLU A 106 -13.23 5.27 -1.67
CA GLU A 106 -13.97 6.53 -1.64
C GLU A 106 -14.82 6.67 -0.37
N GLN A 107 -15.44 5.59 0.08
CA GLN A 107 -16.25 5.58 1.31
C GLN A 107 -15.40 5.88 2.54
N PHE A 108 -14.19 5.31 2.63
CA PHE A 108 -13.26 5.61 3.71
C PHE A 108 -12.81 7.07 3.64
N GLY A 109 -12.43 7.55 2.46
CA GLY A 109 -12.05 8.94 2.26
C GLY A 109 -13.13 9.93 2.69
N LYS A 110 -14.39 9.68 2.33
CA LYS A 110 -15.56 10.50 2.73
C LYS A 110 -15.87 10.44 4.23
N ALA A 111 -15.58 9.32 4.87
CA ALA A 111 -15.85 9.13 6.31
C ALA A 111 -14.76 9.73 7.21
N LEU A 112 -13.55 9.97 6.67
CA LEU A 112 -12.46 10.51 7.46
C LEU A 112 -12.68 11.98 7.82
N PRO A 113 -12.45 12.34 9.09
CA PRO A 113 -12.39 13.74 9.48
C PRO A 113 -11.23 14.47 8.78
N PRO A 114 -11.28 15.82 8.65
CA PRO A 114 -10.29 16.59 7.89
C PRO A 114 -8.82 16.31 8.27
N LYS A 115 -8.53 16.12 9.56
CA LYS A 115 -7.18 15.80 10.03
C LYS A 115 -6.71 14.42 9.54
N GLY A 116 -7.55 13.40 9.66
CA GLY A 116 -7.25 12.04 9.20
C GLY A 116 -7.10 11.97 7.68
N SER A 117 -8.01 12.63 6.96
CA SER A 117 -7.98 12.73 5.51
C SER A 117 -6.67 13.37 5.02
N ARG A 118 -6.24 14.47 5.65
CA ARG A 118 -4.98 15.13 5.34
C ARG A 118 -3.77 14.20 5.55
N ALA A 119 -3.69 13.52 6.68
CA ALA A 119 -2.59 12.61 6.99
C ALA A 119 -2.45 11.49 5.96
N VAL A 120 -3.57 10.85 5.58
CA VAL A 120 -3.57 9.79 4.55
C VAL A 120 -3.18 10.36 3.19
N ARG A 121 -3.76 11.50 2.78
CA ARG A 121 -3.43 12.15 1.50
C ARG A 121 -1.94 12.47 1.40
N GLU A 122 -1.35 13.05 2.45
CA GLU A 122 0.07 13.38 2.47
C GLU A 122 0.95 12.13 2.35
N ALA A 123 0.61 11.04 3.03
CA ALA A 123 1.34 9.77 2.93
C ALA A 123 1.26 9.17 1.52
N VAL A 124 0.09 9.26 0.85
CA VAL A 124 -0.09 8.82 -0.54
C VAL A 124 0.74 9.67 -1.50
N LEU A 125 0.70 10.99 -1.35
CA LEU A 125 1.47 11.89 -2.21
C LEU A 125 2.99 11.68 -2.04
N ARG A 126 3.49 11.54 -0.80
CA ARG A 126 4.90 11.20 -0.54
C ARG A 126 5.30 9.86 -1.16
N THR A 127 4.40 8.86 -1.12
CA THR A 127 4.64 7.58 -1.80
C THR A 127 4.80 7.75 -3.30
N ARG A 128 3.91 8.52 -3.93
CA ARG A 128 3.99 8.81 -5.37
C ARG A 128 5.30 9.53 -5.71
N ASP A 129 5.62 10.58 -4.97
CA ASP A 129 6.80 11.40 -5.22
C ASP A 129 8.09 10.58 -5.05
N PHE A 130 8.14 9.70 -4.05
CA PHE A 130 9.22 8.74 -3.87
C PHE A 130 9.39 7.80 -5.08
N VAL A 131 8.29 7.20 -5.58
CA VAL A 131 8.36 6.27 -6.73
C VAL A 131 8.80 7.01 -8.00
N VAL A 132 8.25 8.20 -8.25
CA VAL A 132 8.63 9.03 -9.42
C VAL A 132 10.10 9.39 -9.36
N GLU A 133 10.61 9.81 -8.21
CA GLU A 133 12.02 10.20 -8.07
C GLU A 133 12.96 9.00 -8.25
N ALA A 134 12.64 7.86 -7.64
CA ALA A 134 13.42 6.64 -7.83
C ALA A 134 13.46 6.19 -9.32
N LEU A 135 12.35 6.33 -10.04
CA LEU A 135 12.31 6.03 -11.48
C LEU A 135 13.09 7.04 -12.31
N ARG A 136 13.08 8.34 -11.97
CA ARG A 136 13.92 9.34 -12.65
C ARG A 136 15.41 9.05 -12.48
N GLU A 137 15.83 8.74 -11.26
CA GLU A 137 17.21 8.35 -10.99
C GLU A 137 17.61 7.07 -11.74
N ALA A 138 16.72 6.06 -11.76
CA ALA A 138 16.97 4.83 -12.51
C ALA A 138 17.07 5.08 -14.03
N ALA A 139 16.20 5.93 -14.57
CA ALA A 139 16.27 6.32 -16.00
C ALA A 139 17.55 7.07 -16.31
N ALA A 140 17.99 8.01 -15.47
CA ALA A 140 19.24 8.72 -15.64
C ALA A 140 20.48 7.81 -15.62
N ARG A 141 20.37 6.62 -14.99
CA ARG A 141 21.41 5.58 -14.98
C ARG A 141 21.27 4.56 -16.12
N GLY A 142 20.25 4.67 -16.95
CA GLY A 142 19.96 3.68 -18.00
C GLY A 142 19.44 2.34 -17.46
N GLU A 143 19.00 2.28 -16.21
CA GLU A 143 18.49 1.06 -15.56
C GLU A 143 17.03 0.76 -15.91
N VAL A 144 16.28 1.77 -16.37
CA VAL A 144 14.91 1.65 -16.86
C VAL A 144 14.74 2.42 -18.17
N ARG A 145 13.64 2.15 -18.87
CA ARG A 145 13.29 2.80 -20.13
C ARG A 145 13.15 4.31 -19.96
N GLN A 146 13.57 5.06 -20.99
CA GLN A 146 13.56 6.53 -20.99
C GLN A 146 12.51 7.11 -21.96
N ASP A 147 11.89 6.27 -22.78
CA ASP A 147 10.85 6.64 -23.75
C ASP A 147 9.46 6.85 -23.13
N VAL A 148 9.30 6.51 -21.84
CA VAL A 148 8.08 6.73 -21.05
C VAL A 148 8.40 7.62 -19.86
N PRO A 149 7.63 8.68 -19.60
CA PRO A 149 7.82 9.56 -18.44
C PRO A 149 7.80 8.79 -17.11
N ALA A 150 8.68 9.15 -16.17
CA ALA A 150 8.75 8.51 -14.85
C ALA A 150 7.41 8.59 -14.08
N SER A 151 6.61 9.64 -14.29
CA SER A 151 5.27 9.77 -13.72
C SER A 151 4.31 8.68 -14.21
N GLU A 152 4.42 8.28 -15.48
CA GLU A 152 3.60 7.21 -16.07
C GLU A 152 4.10 5.83 -15.61
N LEU A 153 5.41 5.61 -15.60
CA LEU A 153 5.98 4.38 -15.06
C LEU A 153 5.61 4.19 -13.56
N ALA A 154 5.51 5.28 -12.81
CA ALA A 154 5.10 5.24 -11.41
C ALA A 154 3.67 4.68 -11.22
N LEU A 155 2.77 4.94 -12.16
CA LEU A 155 1.42 4.34 -12.15
C LEU A 155 1.49 2.82 -12.27
N THR A 156 2.39 2.29 -13.09
CA THR A 156 2.61 0.84 -13.23
C THR A 156 3.13 0.23 -11.92
N VAL A 157 4.11 0.86 -11.29
CA VAL A 157 4.67 0.39 -10.01
C VAL A 157 3.62 0.42 -8.90
N ILE A 158 2.93 1.54 -8.72
CA ILE A 158 1.91 1.72 -7.69
C ILE A 158 0.70 0.82 -7.99
N GLY A 159 0.28 0.75 -9.26
CA GLY A 159 -0.82 -0.09 -9.72
C GLY A 159 -0.57 -1.57 -9.46
N THR A 160 0.66 -2.07 -9.64
CA THR A 160 1.04 -3.46 -9.34
C THR A 160 0.81 -3.80 -7.87
N VAL A 161 1.17 -2.89 -6.96
CA VAL A 161 0.93 -3.08 -5.51
C VAL A 161 -0.56 -3.06 -5.20
N PHE A 162 -1.28 -2.09 -5.76
CA PHE A 162 -2.72 -1.91 -5.50
C PHE A 162 -3.57 -3.05 -6.07
N ALA A 163 -3.36 -3.42 -7.34
CA ALA A 163 -4.10 -4.51 -8.00
C ALA A 163 -3.95 -5.82 -7.22
N ARG A 164 -2.74 -6.14 -6.72
CA ARG A 164 -2.54 -7.32 -5.89
C ARG A 164 -3.37 -7.29 -4.60
N SER A 165 -3.42 -6.13 -3.94
CA SER A 165 -4.21 -5.97 -2.71
C SER A 165 -5.71 -6.12 -2.99
N LEU A 166 -6.16 -5.63 -4.15
CA LEU A 166 -7.55 -5.75 -4.59
C LEU A 166 -7.91 -7.21 -4.90
N PHE A 167 -7.14 -7.88 -5.74
CA PHE A 167 -7.39 -9.28 -6.12
C PHE A 167 -7.32 -10.23 -4.94
N ALA A 168 -6.41 -10.01 -3.99
CA ALA A 168 -6.35 -10.82 -2.77
C ALA A 168 -7.66 -10.81 -1.94
N ALA A 169 -8.47 -9.77 -2.09
CA ALA A 169 -9.78 -9.70 -1.43
C ALA A 169 -10.85 -10.54 -2.15
N PHE A 170 -10.67 -10.83 -3.43
CA PHE A 170 -11.61 -11.61 -4.24
C PHE A 170 -11.20 -13.09 -4.39
N ASP A 171 -9.90 -13.38 -4.32
CA ASP A 171 -9.37 -14.73 -4.58
C ASP A 171 -9.74 -15.74 -3.49
N GLY A 172 -10.51 -15.38 -2.47
CA GLY A 172 -10.83 -16.25 -1.34
C GLY A 172 -9.65 -17.18 -1.02
N ASP A 173 -9.32 -17.45 0.17
CA ASP A 173 -8.09 -18.13 0.63
C ASP A 173 -7.98 -19.62 0.15
N GLU A 174 -8.40 -19.93 -1.08
CA GLU A 174 -8.37 -21.26 -1.67
C GLU A 174 -7.03 -21.55 -2.35
N GLY A 175 -5.98 -21.65 -1.53
CA GLY A 175 -4.85 -22.55 -1.86
C GLY A 175 -3.86 -22.11 -2.94
N LYS A 176 -3.97 -20.96 -3.58
CA LYS A 176 -2.93 -20.46 -4.46
C LYS A 176 -1.92 -19.62 -3.66
N PRO A 177 -0.66 -20.07 -3.53
CA PRO A 177 0.35 -19.25 -2.88
C PRO A 177 0.41 -17.89 -3.59
N PRO A 178 0.38 -16.76 -2.84
CA PRO A 178 0.59 -15.46 -3.44
C PRO A 178 1.92 -15.49 -4.20
N LEU A 179 1.93 -14.97 -5.43
CA LEU A 179 3.19 -14.82 -6.17
C LEU A 179 4.24 -14.20 -5.26
N GLU A 180 5.34 -14.92 -5.07
CA GLU A 180 6.44 -14.47 -4.25
C GLU A 180 6.80 -13.02 -4.63
N PRO A 181 7.02 -12.13 -3.66
CA PRO A 181 7.35 -10.72 -3.94
C PRO A 181 8.52 -10.57 -4.92
N GLN A 182 9.48 -11.50 -4.89
CA GLN A 182 10.62 -11.52 -5.80
C GLN A 182 10.21 -11.83 -7.26
N ALA A 183 9.32 -12.78 -7.49
CA ALA A 183 8.83 -13.11 -8.83
C ALA A 183 8.09 -11.91 -9.45
N ARG A 184 7.31 -11.21 -8.63
CA ARG A 184 6.60 -9.98 -9.04
C ARG A 184 7.56 -8.86 -9.36
N TRP A 185 8.59 -8.67 -8.54
CA TRP A 185 9.65 -7.70 -8.82
C TRP A 185 10.34 -7.99 -10.14
N ASN A 186 10.73 -9.24 -10.40
CA ASN A 186 11.38 -9.64 -11.64
C ASN A 186 10.50 -9.34 -12.87
N SER A 187 9.19 -9.58 -12.78
CA SER A 187 8.24 -9.25 -13.84
C SER A 187 8.15 -7.73 -14.05
N LEU A 188 8.05 -6.97 -12.94
CA LEU A 188 7.97 -5.51 -13.01
C LEU A 188 9.24 -4.90 -13.64
N VAL A 189 10.42 -5.35 -13.25
CA VAL A 189 11.71 -4.87 -13.81
C VAL A 189 11.77 -5.09 -15.32
N ARG A 190 11.30 -6.24 -15.82
CA ARG A 190 11.24 -6.51 -17.27
C ARG A 190 10.32 -5.51 -17.99
N LEU A 191 9.21 -5.12 -17.38
CA LEU A 191 8.30 -4.11 -17.95
C LEU A 191 8.89 -2.70 -17.90
N LEU A 192 9.69 -2.40 -16.88
CA LEU A 192 10.36 -1.11 -16.70
C LEU A 192 11.66 -1.00 -17.51
N GLY A 193 12.21 -2.11 -17.98
CA GLY A 193 13.46 -2.13 -18.75
C GLY A 193 13.37 -1.34 -20.05
N ALA A 194 14.54 -0.99 -20.62
CA ALA A 194 14.60 -0.41 -21.95
C ALA A 194 13.96 -1.36 -22.97
N PRO A 195 13.21 -0.87 -23.96
CA PRO A 195 12.67 -1.72 -25.01
C PRO A 195 13.81 -2.46 -25.69
N THR A 196 13.75 -3.79 -25.73
CA THR A 196 14.62 -4.56 -26.61
C THR A 196 14.31 -4.10 -28.02
N PRO A 197 15.32 -3.70 -28.84
CA PRO A 197 15.06 -3.36 -30.24
C PRO A 197 14.26 -4.51 -30.86
N PRO A 198 13.29 -4.24 -31.75
CA PRO A 198 12.51 -5.27 -32.36
C PRO A 198 13.50 -6.28 -32.98
N SER A 199 13.40 -7.55 -32.60
CA SER A 199 14.12 -8.63 -33.24
C SER A 199 13.82 -8.51 -34.74
N GLU A 200 14.84 -8.40 -35.55
CA GLU A 200 14.68 -8.42 -37.01
C GLU A 200 13.70 -9.53 -37.38
N PRO A 201 12.72 -9.26 -38.26
CA PRO A 201 11.80 -10.29 -38.68
C PRO A 201 12.65 -11.46 -39.19
N LEU A 202 12.39 -12.64 -38.61
CA LEU A 202 13.01 -13.87 -39.10
C LEU A 202 12.81 -13.87 -40.62
N SER A 203 13.88 -13.64 -41.35
CA SER A 203 13.88 -13.72 -42.80
C SER A 203 13.33 -15.10 -43.16
N ASN A 204 12.18 -15.10 -43.78
CA ASN A 204 11.51 -16.29 -44.25
C ASN A 204 12.24 -16.80 -45.54
N GLU A 205 13.49 -17.25 -45.35
CA GLU A 205 14.20 -18.00 -46.36
C GLU A 205 13.76 -19.46 -46.33
N GLY A 206 12.75 -19.79 -47.10
CA GLY A 206 12.31 -21.16 -47.19
C GLY A 206 11.04 -21.43 -47.99
N ALA A 207 10.70 -20.57 -48.92
CA ALA A 207 9.73 -20.97 -49.95
C ALA A 207 10.50 -21.07 -51.29
N ARG A 208 11.01 -22.24 -51.60
CA ARG A 208 11.36 -22.63 -52.97
C ARG A 208 10.28 -23.53 -53.53
N PRO A 209 9.97 -23.40 -54.81
CA PRO A 209 8.87 -24.00 -55.50
C PRO A 209 8.97 -25.52 -55.62
#